data_9d346ca575f3ad2cacb534bfa0298538
#
_entry.id   9d346ca575f3ad2cacb534bfa0298538
#
_cell.length_a   1.000
_cell.length_b   1.000
_cell.length_c   1.000
_cell.angle_alpha   90.00
_cell.angle_beta   90.00
_cell.angle_gamma   90.00
#
_symmetry.space_group_name_H-M   'P 1'
#
loop_
_entity.id
_entity.type
_entity.pdbx_description
1 polymer ?
#
loop_
_entity_poly.entity_id
_entity_poly.type
_entity_poly.pdbx_seq_one_letter_code
_entity_poly.pdbx_strand_id
1 'polypeptide(L)'
;DDLDGIFSAMKDNALLSKWAGGLGNDWTPVRAMNSYIKGTNGKSQGVVPFLKVANDTAVAVNQGGKRKGAMCGYLETWHLDIEEFLDLRKNTGDERRRTHDMNTANWVPDLFMKRVEEDKNWTLFSPGETPDLHDLIGKAFEEKYEEYEKKAQAGEMDQFKSVPAKE
;
A
#
# COMPACT_ATOMS: atom_id res chain seq x y z
N ASP A 1 -11.95 0.36 -0.70
CA ASP A 1 -11.38 1.61 -1.18
C ASP A 1 -12.40 2.77 -1.15
N ASP A 2 -12.98 3.02 0.00
CA ASP A 2 -13.83 4.18 0.29
C ASP A 2 -13.55 4.68 1.71
N LEU A 3 -13.91 5.95 1.99
CA LEU A 3 -13.59 6.59 3.27
C LEU A 3 -14.27 5.89 4.45
N ASP A 4 -15.50 5.47 4.28
CA ASP A 4 -16.24 4.81 5.37
C ASP A 4 -15.55 3.49 5.75
N GLY A 5 -15.19 2.67 4.79
CA GLY A 5 -14.46 1.41 5.00
C GLY A 5 -13.08 1.65 5.63
N ILE A 6 -12.31 2.63 5.14
CA ILE A 6 -10.99 2.96 5.68
C ILE A 6 -11.09 3.40 7.14
N PHE A 7 -11.97 4.32 7.48
CA PHE A 7 -12.12 4.82 8.85
C PHE A 7 -12.81 3.82 9.76
N SER A 8 -13.69 2.96 9.24
CA SER A 8 -14.24 1.83 10.00
C SER A 8 -13.14 0.85 10.43
N ALA A 9 -12.22 0.51 9.52
CA ALA A 9 -11.03 -0.30 9.84
C ALA A 9 -10.14 0.38 10.88
N MET A 10 -9.93 1.70 10.78
CA MET A 10 -9.18 2.48 11.78
C MET A 10 -9.82 2.43 13.16
N LYS A 11 -11.15 2.56 13.23
CA LYS A 11 -11.91 2.43 14.48
C LYS A 11 -11.72 1.04 15.10
N ASP A 12 -11.85 -0.01 14.30
CA ASP A 12 -11.66 -1.38 14.77
C ASP A 12 -10.24 -1.61 15.27
N ASN A 13 -9.24 -1.08 14.58
CA ASN A 13 -7.85 -1.11 15.00
C ASN A 13 -7.65 -0.42 16.36
N ALA A 14 -8.24 0.76 16.56
CA ALA A 14 -8.15 1.48 17.82
C ALA A 14 -8.76 0.67 18.98
N LEU A 15 -9.93 0.08 18.76
CA LEU A 15 -10.62 -0.73 19.76
C LEU A 15 -9.84 -2.01 20.10
N LEU A 16 -9.25 -2.68 19.09
CA LEU A 16 -8.42 -3.87 19.29
C LEU A 16 -7.08 -3.53 19.96
N SER A 17 -6.45 -2.43 19.61
CA SER A 17 -5.20 -1.96 20.24
C SER A 17 -5.33 -1.74 21.73
N LYS A 18 -6.50 -1.33 22.20
CA LYS A 18 -6.80 -1.16 23.64
C LYS A 18 -6.53 -2.44 24.45
N TRP A 19 -6.69 -3.61 23.86
CA TRP A 19 -6.55 -4.91 24.50
C TRP A 19 -5.17 -5.55 24.33
N ALA A 20 -4.16 -4.78 23.96
CA ALA A 20 -2.76 -5.21 23.84
C ALA A 20 -2.47 -6.21 22.72
N GLY A 21 -3.31 -6.31 21.70
CA GLY A 21 -3.06 -7.09 20.49
C GLY A 21 -2.14 -6.33 19.52
N GLY A 22 -1.26 -7.07 18.81
CA GLY A 22 -0.61 -6.55 17.60
C GLY A 22 -1.62 -6.58 16.44
N LEU A 23 -1.52 -5.60 15.55
CA LEU A 23 -2.44 -5.45 14.41
C LEU A 23 -1.68 -5.38 13.10
N GLY A 24 -2.25 -5.94 12.05
CA GLY A 24 -1.76 -5.82 10.69
C GLY A 24 -2.90 -5.49 9.74
N ASN A 25 -2.69 -4.54 8.84
CA ASN A 25 -3.64 -4.20 7.80
C ASN A 25 -2.95 -4.19 6.45
N ASP A 26 -3.64 -4.73 5.45
CA ASP A 26 -3.26 -4.62 4.05
C ASP A 26 -3.89 -3.38 3.43
N TRP A 27 -3.06 -2.49 2.92
CA TRP A 27 -3.45 -1.21 2.33
C TRP A 27 -3.47 -1.25 0.81
N THR A 28 -3.16 -2.38 0.21
CA THR A 28 -3.10 -2.55 -1.24
C THR A 28 -4.40 -2.16 -1.97
N PRO A 29 -5.60 -2.42 -1.43
CA PRO A 29 -6.85 -2.00 -2.08
C PRO A 29 -7.07 -0.49 -2.15
N VAL A 30 -6.31 0.31 -1.39
CA VAL A 30 -6.44 1.77 -1.42
C VAL A 30 -5.79 2.34 -2.68
N ARG A 31 -6.55 3.15 -3.42
CA ARG A 31 -6.08 3.75 -4.68
C ARG A 31 -4.82 4.59 -4.49
N ALA A 32 -3.95 4.53 -5.49
CA ALA A 32 -2.69 5.24 -5.49
C ALA A 32 -2.85 6.77 -5.62
N MET A 33 -1.77 7.49 -5.33
CA MET A 33 -1.68 8.93 -5.55
C MET A 33 -2.07 9.31 -6.99
N ASN A 34 -2.79 10.41 -7.13
CA ASN A 34 -3.31 10.94 -8.40
C ASN A 34 -4.42 10.12 -9.06
N SER A 35 -4.86 9.00 -8.48
CA SER A 35 -6.03 8.27 -8.96
C SER A 35 -7.29 9.14 -8.86
N TYR A 36 -8.15 9.04 -9.88
CA TYR A 36 -9.39 9.80 -9.92
C TYR A 36 -10.38 9.36 -8.85
N ILE A 37 -11.00 10.33 -8.18
CA ILE A 37 -12.05 10.12 -7.17
C ILE A 37 -13.38 10.59 -7.74
N LYS A 38 -14.21 9.64 -8.15
CA LYS A 38 -15.51 9.92 -8.80
C LYS A 38 -16.45 10.77 -7.92
N GLY A 39 -16.46 10.53 -6.60
CA GLY A 39 -17.40 11.22 -5.69
C GLY A 39 -17.11 12.70 -5.48
N THR A 40 -15.86 13.11 -5.56
CA THR A 40 -15.40 14.49 -5.33
C THR A 40 -14.87 15.18 -6.58
N ASN A 41 -14.80 14.45 -7.68
CA ASN A 41 -14.16 14.88 -8.94
C ASN A 41 -12.71 15.36 -8.74
N GLY A 42 -12.03 14.79 -7.74
CA GLY A 42 -10.67 15.13 -7.35
C GLY A 42 -9.66 14.01 -7.60
N LYS A 43 -8.45 14.22 -7.11
CA LYS A 43 -7.36 13.24 -7.16
C LYS A 43 -7.00 12.72 -5.78
N SER A 44 -6.74 11.43 -5.68
CA SER A 44 -6.28 10.77 -4.46
C SER A 44 -4.91 11.28 -4.04
N GLN A 45 -4.68 11.36 -2.72
CA GLN A 45 -3.36 11.59 -2.14
C GLN A 45 -2.59 10.27 -1.89
N GLY A 46 -3.16 9.13 -2.30
CA GLY A 46 -2.56 7.81 -2.16
C GLY A 46 -2.71 7.19 -0.77
N VAL A 47 -1.92 6.17 -0.52
CA VAL A 47 -1.95 5.37 0.71
C VAL A 47 -1.31 6.08 1.89
N VAL A 48 -0.25 6.85 1.66
CA VAL A 48 0.62 7.41 2.72
C VAL A 48 -0.12 8.28 3.74
N PRO A 49 -1.03 9.19 3.39
CA PRO A 49 -1.77 9.97 4.38
C PRO A 49 -2.62 9.09 5.32
N PHE A 50 -3.23 8.03 4.81
CA PHE A 50 -4.00 7.10 5.63
C PHE A 50 -3.09 6.27 6.56
N LEU A 51 -1.91 5.87 6.09
CA LEU A 51 -0.90 5.22 6.92
C LEU A 51 -0.44 6.14 8.05
N LYS A 52 -0.32 7.45 7.81
CA LYS A 52 -0.01 8.43 8.84
C LYS A 52 -1.10 8.48 9.91
N VAL A 53 -2.37 8.49 9.51
CA VAL A 53 -3.50 8.42 10.46
C VAL A 53 -3.47 7.12 11.27
N ALA A 54 -3.20 5.99 10.63
CA ALA A 54 -3.08 4.69 11.30
C ALA A 54 -1.93 4.68 12.31
N ASN A 55 -0.77 5.22 11.94
CA ASN A 55 0.38 5.39 12.83
C ASN A 55 0.03 6.23 14.06
N ASP A 56 -0.59 7.38 13.87
CA ASP A 56 -0.95 8.29 14.94
C ASP A 56 -2.05 7.71 15.82
N THR A 57 -2.97 6.94 15.26
CA THR A 57 -3.96 6.16 16.01
C THR A 57 -3.29 5.13 16.93
N ALA A 58 -2.29 4.41 16.43
CA ALA A 58 -1.53 3.45 17.24
C ALA A 58 -0.79 4.12 18.40
N VAL A 59 -0.26 5.32 18.17
CA VAL A 59 0.39 6.13 19.22
C VAL A 59 -0.63 6.65 20.24
N ALA A 60 -1.80 7.12 19.78
CA ALA A 60 -2.84 7.71 20.64
C ALA A 60 -3.50 6.66 21.54
N VAL A 61 -3.67 5.43 21.06
CA VAL A 61 -4.28 4.35 21.84
C VAL A 61 -3.22 3.73 22.77
N ASN A 62 -3.12 4.32 23.96
CA ASN A 62 -2.24 3.82 24.99
C ASN A 62 -2.93 2.75 25.84
N GLN A 63 -2.33 1.59 25.94
CA GLN A 63 -2.81 0.43 26.72
C GLN A 63 -2.60 0.64 28.22
N GLY A 64 -3.33 1.56 28.83
CA GLY A 64 -3.26 1.85 30.26
C GLY A 64 -1.89 2.33 30.74
N GLY A 65 -1.12 3.00 29.91
CA GLY A 65 0.20 3.57 30.21
C GLY A 65 1.35 2.57 30.22
N LYS A 66 1.11 1.30 29.95
CA LYS A 66 2.13 0.24 30.06
C LYS A 66 2.76 -0.17 28.72
N ARG A 67 2.05 -0.08 27.61
CA ARG A 67 2.54 -0.44 26.26
C ARG A 67 1.91 0.45 25.20
N LYS A 68 2.71 0.81 24.19
CA LYS A 68 2.20 1.42 22.96
C LYS A 68 1.52 0.36 22.10
N GLY A 69 0.50 0.75 21.32
CA GLY A 69 -0.07 -0.10 20.30
C GLY A 69 1.00 -0.50 19.27
N ALA A 70 0.96 -1.75 18.80
CA ALA A 70 1.84 -2.26 17.76
C ALA A 70 1.02 -2.50 16.49
N MET A 71 1.41 -1.84 15.40
CA MET A 71 0.72 -1.93 14.12
C MET A 71 1.72 -2.18 12.99
N CYS A 72 1.33 -3.02 12.03
CA CYS A 72 2.08 -3.26 10.81
C CYS A 72 1.19 -2.94 9.59
N GLY A 73 1.69 -2.08 8.71
CA GLY A 73 1.07 -1.82 7.40
C GLY A 73 1.69 -2.72 6.34
N TYR A 74 0.85 -3.40 5.57
CA TYR A 74 1.25 -4.24 4.44
C TYR A 74 0.90 -3.56 3.13
N LEU A 75 1.77 -3.69 2.14
CA LEU A 75 1.53 -3.25 0.77
C LEU A 75 2.16 -4.24 -0.21
N GLU A 76 1.44 -4.58 -1.26
CA GLU A 76 1.98 -5.41 -2.34
C GLU A 76 2.97 -4.62 -3.21
N THR A 77 4.03 -5.29 -3.66
CA THR A 77 5.16 -4.68 -4.37
C THR A 77 4.78 -4.04 -5.72
N TRP A 78 3.67 -4.43 -6.31
CA TRP A 78 3.17 -3.86 -7.57
C TRP A 78 2.38 -2.55 -7.43
N HIS A 79 2.06 -2.14 -6.20
CA HIS A 79 1.30 -0.91 -5.96
C HIS A 79 2.09 0.34 -6.34
N LEU A 80 1.44 1.30 -6.99
CA LEU A 80 2.08 2.51 -7.51
C LEU A 80 2.74 3.39 -6.43
N ASP A 81 2.24 3.33 -5.19
CA ASP A 81 2.80 4.08 -4.06
C ASP A 81 3.92 3.33 -3.31
N ILE A 82 4.42 2.20 -3.84
CA ILE A 82 5.39 1.37 -3.13
C ILE A 82 6.69 2.11 -2.81
N GLU A 83 7.16 2.98 -3.68
CA GLU A 83 8.40 3.73 -3.46
C GLU A 83 8.28 4.67 -2.25
N GLU A 84 7.15 5.39 -2.11
CA GLU A 84 6.88 6.21 -0.92
C GLU A 84 6.66 5.36 0.34
N PHE A 85 6.02 4.21 0.19
CA PHE A 85 5.83 3.25 1.29
C PHE A 85 7.17 2.76 1.85
N LEU A 86 8.15 2.49 1.01
CA LEU A 86 9.50 2.10 1.43
C LEU A 86 10.23 3.22 2.18
N ASP A 87 9.86 4.47 1.93
CA ASP A 87 10.47 5.64 2.57
C ASP A 87 9.81 6.04 3.91
N LEU A 88 8.72 5.38 4.31
CA LEU A 88 7.94 5.77 5.50
C LEU A 88 8.75 5.85 6.79
N ARG A 89 9.81 5.09 6.92
CA ARG A 89 10.66 5.03 8.12
C ARG A 89 11.99 5.77 7.98
N LYS A 90 12.22 6.48 6.89
CA LYS A 90 13.42 7.31 6.71
C LYS A 90 13.42 8.50 7.67
N ASN A 91 14.59 8.85 8.19
CA ASN A 91 14.78 10.00 9.09
C ASN A 91 14.94 11.33 8.34
N THR A 92 14.65 11.35 7.05
CA THR A 92 14.78 12.51 6.16
C THR A 92 13.50 12.73 5.40
N GLY A 93 13.30 13.94 4.87
CA GLY A 93 12.11 14.31 4.11
C GLY A 93 11.00 14.93 4.94
N ASP A 94 9.79 14.94 4.41
CA ASP A 94 8.62 15.54 5.08
C ASP A 94 8.07 14.59 6.16
N GLU A 95 8.13 15.00 7.42
CA GLU A 95 7.62 14.25 8.57
C GLU A 95 6.12 13.92 8.46
N ARG A 96 5.35 14.72 7.74
CA ARG A 96 3.92 14.42 7.47
C ARG A 96 3.72 13.20 6.60
N ARG A 97 4.77 12.75 5.90
CA ARG A 97 4.79 11.56 5.05
C ARG A 97 5.65 10.44 5.63
N ARG A 98 5.86 10.44 6.95
CA ARG A 98 6.62 9.42 7.68
C ARG A 98 5.76 8.76 8.75
N THR A 99 6.02 7.48 9.02
CA THR A 99 5.31 6.67 10.02
C THR A 99 6.32 5.90 10.86
N HIS A 100 6.96 6.60 11.82
CA HIS A 100 8.06 6.02 12.61
C HIS A 100 7.62 4.99 13.65
N ASP A 101 6.37 5.05 14.11
CA ASP A 101 5.83 4.20 15.17
C ASP A 101 5.13 2.94 14.65
N MET A 102 4.96 2.83 13.33
CA MET A 102 4.34 1.70 12.66
C MET A 102 5.40 0.87 11.93
N ASN A 103 5.27 -0.44 11.99
CA ASN A 103 6.06 -1.34 11.15
C ASN A 103 5.47 -1.41 9.74
N THR A 104 6.33 -1.71 8.79
CA THR A 104 5.94 -1.90 7.38
C THR A 104 6.42 -3.25 6.87
N ALA A 105 5.63 -3.88 6.02
CA ALA A 105 5.98 -5.13 5.36
C ALA A 105 5.47 -5.13 3.91
N ASN A 106 6.24 -5.74 3.02
CA ASN A 106 5.89 -5.88 1.63
C ASN A 106 5.43 -7.31 1.34
N TRP A 107 4.36 -7.44 0.58
CA TRP A 107 4.03 -8.68 -0.06
C TRP A 107 4.71 -8.76 -1.42
N VAL A 108 5.63 -9.70 -1.57
CA VAL A 108 6.49 -9.83 -2.74
C VAL A 108 6.08 -11.05 -3.56
N PRO A 109 5.54 -10.90 -4.77
CA PRO A 109 5.22 -12.04 -5.64
C PRO A 109 6.48 -12.68 -6.24
N ASP A 110 6.41 -13.98 -6.54
CA ASP A 110 7.51 -14.73 -7.15
C ASP A 110 7.98 -14.11 -8.47
N LEU A 111 7.05 -13.58 -9.26
CA LEU A 111 7.37 -12.91 -10.52
C LEU A 111 8.32 -11.72 -10.32
N PHE A 112 8.15 -10.95 -9.24
CA PHE A 112 9.05 -9.85 -8.92
C PHE A 112 10.48 -10.36 -8.70
N MET A 113 10.63 -11.44 -7.93
CA MET A 113 11.96 -12.04 -7.67
C MET A 113 12.61 -12.56 -8.96
N LYS A 114 11.85 -13.19 -9.84
CA LYS A 114 12.33 -13.60 -11.16
C LYS A 114 12.84 -12.42 -11.98
N ARG A 115 12.10 -11.29 -11.96
CA ARG A 115 12.49 -10.08 -12.69
C ARG A 115 13.74 -9.41 -12.12
N VAL A 116 13.91 -9.45 -10.80
CA VAL A 116 15.15 -9.01 -10.14
C VAL A 116 16.34 -9.86 -10.61
N GLU A 117 16.19 -11.18 -10.62
CA GLU A 117 17.24 -12.11 -11.07
C GLU A 117 17.61 -11.90 -12.55
N GLU A 118 16.60 -11.71 -13.39
CA GLU A 118 16.77 -11.53 -14.85
C GLU A 118 17.10 -10.08 -15.26
N ASP A 119 17.23 -9.16 -14.31
CA ASP A 119 17.49 -7.74 -14.54
C ASP A 119 16.47 -7.06 -15.46
N LYS A 120 15.21 -7.36 -15.22
CA LYS A 120 14.07 -6.84 -15.97
C LYS A 120 13.37 -5.68 -15.25
N ASN A 121 12.48 -5.01 -15.97
CA ASN A 121 11.62 -3.98 -15.41
C ASN A 121 10.44 -4.58 -14.64
N TRP A 122 9.97 -3.81 -13.68
CA TRP A 122 8.76 -4.06 -12.90
C TRP A 122 7.77 -2.92 -13.10
N THR A 123 6.51 -3.24 -13.38
CA THR A 123 5.47 -2.24 -13.60
C THR A 123 4.63 -2.07 -12.34
N LEU A 124 4.46 -0.82 -11.92
CA LEU A 124 3.64 -0.43 -10.79
C LEU A 124 2.27 0.03 -11.29
N PHE A 125 1.22 -0.42 -10.62
CA PHE A 125 -0.17 -0.14 -10.98
C PHE A 125 -0.94 0.48 -9.82
N SER A 126 -2.00 1.25 -10.15
CA SER A 126 -3.02 1.61 -9.17
C SER A 126 -4.09 0.50 -9.10
N PRO A 127 -4.51 0.06 -7.90
CA PRO A 127 -5.48 -1.02 -7.75
C PRO A 127 -6.85 -0.69 -8.38
N GLY A 128 -7.17 0.58 -8.57
CA GLY A 128 -8.38 1.00 -9.27
C GLY A 128 -8.44 0.56 -10.74
N GLU A 129 -7.30 0.42 -11.40
CA GLU A 129 -7.19 -0.06 -12.79
C GLU A 129 -6.85 -1.55 -12.90
N THR A 130 -6.43 -2.17 -11.80
CA THR A 130 -6.08 -3.59 -11.71
C THR A 130 -6.80 -4.28 -10.54
N PRO A 131 -8.14 -4.26 -10.49
CA PRO A 131 -8.91 -4.57 -9.28
C PRO A 131 -8.79 -6.01 -8.80
N ASP A 132 -8.41 -6.92 -9.67
CA ASP A 132 -8.30 -8.36 -9.40
C ASP A 132 -6.88 -8.84 -9.03
N LEU A 133 -5.84 -8.01 -9.22
CA LEU A 133 -4.46 -8.42 -8.89
C LEU A 133 -4.27 -8.78 -7.42
N HIS A 134 -4.92 -8.05 -6.53
CA HIS A 134 -4.83 -8.26 -5.08
C HIS A 134 -5.30 -9.65 -4.64
N ASP A 135 -6.26 -10.23 -5.34
CA ASP A 135 -6.85 -11.52 -5.00
C ASP A 135 -6.14 -12.72 -5.64
N LEU A 136 -5.11 -12.47 -6.45
CA LEU A 136 -4.40 -13.50 -7.21
C LEU A 136 -3.03 -13.81 -6.61
N ILE A 137 -2.63 -15.08 -6.71
CA ILE A 137 -1.33 -15.57 -6.25
C ILE A 137 -0.72 -16.52 -7.29
N GLY A 138 0.59 -16.72 -7.20
CA GLY A 138 1.33 -17.68 -8.03
C GLY A 138 1.17 -17.42 -9.52
N LYS A 139 0.90 -18.47 -10.27
CA LYS A 139 0.79 -18.42 -11.73
C LYS A 139 -0.38 -17.56 -12.22
N ALA A 140 -1.51 -17.61 -11.52
CA ALA A 140 -2.68 -16.77 -11.86
C ALA A 140 -2.35 -15.28 -11.74
N PHE A 141 -1.61 -14.88 -10.71
CA PHE A 141 -1.09 -13.52 -10.58
C PHE A 141 -0.15 -13.16 -11.74
N GLU A 142 0.81 -14.02 -12.04
CA GLU A 142 1.80 -13.80 -13.12
C GLU A 142 1.12 -13.56 -14.46
N GLU A 143 0.16 -14.41 -14.84
CA GLU A 143 -0.59 -14.29 -16.10
C GLU A 143 -1.39 -12.98 -16.16
N LYS A 144 -2.08 -12.62 -15.08
CA LYS A 144 -2.90 -11.40 -15.04
C LYS A 144 -2.06 -10.13 -14.99
N TYR A 145 -0.97 -10.16 -14.26
CA TYR A 145 -0.01 -9.06 -14.20
C TYR A 145 0.58 -8.76 -15.58
N GLU A 146 1.02 -9.77 -16.30
CA GLU A 146 1.55 -9.62 -17.67
C GLU A 146 0.48 -9.15 -18.66
N GLU A 147 -0.78 -9.57 -18.49
CA GLU A 147 -1.91 -9.04 -19.27
C GLU A 147 -2.07 -7.53 -19.03
N TYR A 148 -2.02 -7.06 -17.80
CA TYR A 148 -2.08 -5.64 -17.48
C TYR A 148 -0.88 -4.87 -18.02
N GLU A 149 0.32 -5.44 -17.99
CA GLU A 149 1.50 -4.81 -18.59
C GLU A 149 1.32 -4.61 -20.10
N LYS A 150 0.74 -5.58 -20.80
CA LYS A 150 0.42 -5.44 -22.24
C LYS A 150 -0.60 -4.33 -22.49
N LYS A 151 -1.62 -4.21 -21.67
CA LYS A 151 -2.59 -3.12 -21.75
C LYS A 151 -1.93 -1.75 -21.51
N ALA A 152 -1.05 -1.65 -20.53
CA ALA A 152 -0.31 -0.43 -20.27
C ALA A 152 0.58 -0.01 -21.46
N GLN A 153 1.30 -0.96 -22.04
CA GLN A 153 2.14 -0.73 -23.23
C GLN A 153 1.31 -0.35 -24.47
N ALA A 154 0.09 -0.85 -24.58
CA ALA A 154 -0.84 -0.50 -25.67
C ALA A 154 -1.53 0.87 -25.47
N GLY A 155 -1.25 1.58 -24.36
CA GLY A 155 -1.88 2.87 -24.06
C GLY A 155 -3.30 2.79 -23.53
N GLU A 156 -3.72 1.63 -23.03
CA GLU A 156 -5.08 1.39 -22.51
C GLU A 156 -5.20 1.67 -21.00
N MET A 157 -4.13 2.10 -20.34
CA MET A 157 -4.10 2.42 -18.92
C MET A 157 -3.58 3.84 -18.67
N ASP A 158 -4.20 4.54 -17.73
CA ASP A 158 -3.87 5.93 -17.40
C ASP A 158 -2.78 6.04 -16.33
N GLN A 159 -2.73 5.09 -15.39
CA GLN A 159 -1.81 5.13 -14.25
C GLN A 159 -0.97 3.87 -14.14
N PHE A 160 0.27 3.97 -14.57
CA PHE A 160 1.30 2.96 -14.36
C PHE A 160 2.69 3.61 -14.40
N LYS A 161 3.66 2.93 -13.83
CA LYS A 161 5.06 3.33 -13.86
C LYS A 161 5.93 2.08 -14.05
N SER A 162 6.86 2.11 -14.99
CA SER A 162 7.84 1.04 -15.15
C SER A 162 9.16 1.45 -14.51
N VAL A 163 9.69 0.60 -13.65
CA VAL A 163 10.97 0.80 -12.95
C VAL A 163 11.84 -0.44 -13.09
N PRO A 164 13.18 -0.32 -13.00
CA PRO A 164 14.03 -1.50 -12.90
C PRO A 164 13.69 -2.29 -11.61
N ALA A 165 13.53 -3.61 -11.73
CA ALA A 165 13.14 -4.42 -10.56
C ALA A 165 14.23 -4.45 -9.46
N LYS A 166 15.48 -4.14 -9.80
CA LYS A 166 16.60 -4.11 -8.85
C LYS A 166 16.73 -2.81 -8.05
N GLU A 167 16.09 -1.73 -8.48
CA GLU A 167 16.07 -0.47 -7.73
C GLU A 167 15.17 -0.55 -6.51
#